data_10b8fa2bb150a3637c1d52a50d95279d
#
_entry.id   10b8fa2bb150a3637c1d52a50d95279d
#
_cell.length_a   1.000
_cell.length_b   1.000
_cell.length_c   1.000
_cell.angle_alpha   90.00
_cell.angle_beta   90.00
_cell.angle_gamma   90.00
#
_symmetry.space_group_name_H-M   'P 1'
#
loop_
_entity.id
_entity.type
_entity.pdbx_description
1 polymer ?
#
loop_
_entity_poly.entity_id
_entity_poly.type
_entity_poly.pdbx_seq_one_letter_code
_entity_poly.pdbx_strand_id
1 'polypeptide(L)'
;FNTLVYAEHEIERIARVGFDLASKRKGRLCSVDKANVLEVSQLWREVVTSISGDYPDVELSHMYVDNAAMQLVRAPKQFDVIVTGNMFGDILSDVAAMLTGSLGMLPSASLSASGSGMYEPVHGTAPDIAGQDKANPLATILSVGMLFRYSLDMPEAADNVDRAVAKVLADGHRTADIAGDAQDD
;
A
#
# COMPACT_ATOMS: atom_id res chain seq x y z
N PHE A 1 -6.11 -8.61 28.11
CA PHE A 1 -6.79 -7.87 27.04
C PHE A 1 -5.79 -6.94 26.33
N ASN A 2 -6.08 -6.64 25.09
CA ASN A 2 -5.34 -5.64 24.32
C ASN A 2 -6.28 -4.51 23.93
N THR A 3 -5.75 -3.29 23.93
CA THR A 3 -6.53 -2.10 23.60
C THR A 3 -6.15 -1.60 22.21
N LEU A 4 -7.13 -1.41 21.34
CA LEU A 4 -6.97 -0.70 20.07
C LEU A 4 -7.38 0.76 20.29
N VAL A 5 -6.44 1.69 20.09
CA VAL A 5 -6.66 3.13 20.36
C VAL A 5 -6.16 3.94 19.19
N TYR A 6 -6.92 4.95 18.79
CA TYR A 6 -6.53 6.03 17.90
C TYR A 6 -7.02 7.36 18.45
N ALA A 7 -6.19 8.39 18.37
CA ALA A 7 -6.61 9.77 18.62
C ALA A 7 -7.04 10.45 17.30
N GLU A 8 -7.94 11.44 17.38
CA GLU A 8 -8.43 12.17 16.20
C GLU A 8 -7.30 12.69 15.30
N HIS A 9 -6.26 13.31 15.89
CA HIS A 9 -5.15 13.86 15.12
C HIS A 9 -4.30 12.82 14.38
N GLU A 10 -4.29 11.57 14.86
CA GLU A 10 -3.61 10.46 14.17
C GLU A 10 -4.41 10.03 12.95
N ILE A 11 -5.73 9.92 13.10
CA ILE A 11 -6.64 9.59 12.02
C ILE A 11 -6.63 10.72 10.97
N GLU A 12 -6.72 11.98 11.42
CA GLU A 12 -6.67 13.14 10.54
C GLU A 12 -5.41 13.16 9.67
N ARG A 13 -4.25 12.93 10.29
CA ARG A 13 -2.97 12.93 9.58
C ARG A 13 -2.93 11.89 8.45
N ILE A 14 -3.33 10.66 8.72
CA ILE A 14 -3.29 9.60 7.70
C ILE A 14 -4.41 9.76 6.67
N ALA A 15 -5.58 10.26 7.08
CA ALA A 15 -6.67 10.52 6.16
C ALA A 15 -6.28 11.58 5.13
N ARG A 16 -5.65 12.69 5.55
CA ARG A 16 -5.14 13.72 4.64
C ARG A 16 -4.13 13.15 3.64
N VAL A 17 -3.20 12.28 4.09
CA VAL A 17 -2.29 11.58 3.18
C VAL A 17 -3.06 10.75 2.15
N GLY A 18 -4.10 10.02 2.57
CA GLY A 18 -4.96 9.25 1.67
C GLY A 18 -5.67 10.10 0.64
N PHE A 19 -6.27 11.23 1.06
CA PHE A 19 -6.93 12.18 0.17
C PHE A 19 -5.96 12.86 -0.80
N ASP A 20 -4.78 13.29 -0.34
CA ASP A 20 -3.73 13.89 -1.17
C ASP A 20 -3.22 12.91 -2.25
N LEU A 21 -3.08 11.64 -1.89
CA LEU A 21 -2.73 10.59 -2.85
C LEU A 21 -3.85 10.36 -3.87
N ALA A 22 -5.10 10.28 -3.42
CA ALA A 22 -6.25 10.10 -4.31
C ALA A 22 -6.40 11.25 -5.31
N SER A 23 -6.19 12.49 -4.85
CA SER A 23 -6.24 13.71 -5.71
C SER A 23 -5.20 13.67 -6.83
N LYS A 24 -4.06 13.01 -6.61
CA LYS A 24 -2.98 12.84 -7.61
C LYS A 24 -3.17 11.62 -8.51
N ARG A 25 -4.22 10.82 -8.27
CA ARG A 25 -4.51 9.56 -8.98
C ARG A 25 -5.87 9.65 -9.67
N LYS A 26 -6.78 8.71 -9.37
CA LYS A 26 -8.10 8.62 -10.04
C LYS A 26 -9.22 9.30 -9.23
N GLY A 27 -8.89 9.99 -8.16
CA GLY A 27 -9.85 10.72 -7.32
C GLY A 27 -10.76 9.83 -6.49
N ARG A 28 -10.37 8.60 -6.14
CA ARG A 28 -11.19 7.69 -5.34
C ARG A 28 -10.47 7.21 -4.10
N LEU A 29 -11.06 7.43 -2.93
CA LEU A 29 -10.57 6.99 -1.63
C LEU A 29 -11.57 6.03 -0.98
N CYS A 30 -11.12 4.83 -0.64
CA CYS A 30 -11.89 3.87 0.14
C CYS A 30 -11.34 3.83 1.56
N SER A 31 -12.12 4.29 2.53
CA SER A 31 -11.80 4.16 3.95
C SER A 31 -12.30 2.83 4.47
N VAL A 32 -11.37 2.01 4.99
CA VAL A 32 -11.67 0.67 5.47
C VAL A 32 -11.58 0.61 6.99
N ASP A 33 -12.63 0.10 7.61
CA ASP A 33 -12.79 0.07 9.06
C ASP A 33 -13.62 -1.15 9.54
N LYS A 34 -13.89 -1.23 10.83
CA LYS A 34 -14.83 -2.20 11.44
C LYS A 34 -15.84 -1.48 12.36
N ALA A 35 -16.42 -0.38 11.89
CA ALA A 35 -17.31 0.48 12.65
C ALA A 35 -18.60 -0.21 13.13
N ASN A 36 -18.98 -1.35 12.55
CA ASN A 36 -20.09 -2.16 13.01
C ASN A 36 -19.79 -2.96 14.29
N VAL A 37 -18.52 -2.99 14.77
CA VAL A 37 -18.09 -3.75 15.94
C VAL A 37 -17.27 -2.89 16.90
N LEU A 38 -16.37 -2.03 16.39
CA LEU A 38 -15.37 -1.32 17.16
C LEU A 38 -15.70 0.17 17.28
N GLU A 39 -15.75 0.69 18.50
CA GLU A 39 -15.97 2.13 18.76
C GLU A 39 -14.85 2.99 18.15
N VAL A 40 -13.60 2.55 18.25
CA VAL A 40 -12.45 3.24 17.61
C VAL A 40 -12.61 3.36 16.10
N SER A 41 -13.27 2.41 15.47
CA SER A 41 -13.57 2.47 14.02
C SER A 41 -14.75 3.40 13.70
N GLN A 42 -15.65 3.64 14.66
CA GLN A 42 -16.68 4.69 14.51
C GLN A 42 -16.02 6.06 14.50
N LEU A 43 -15.15 6.34 15.47
CA LEU A 43 -14.33 7.56 15.48
C LEU A 43 -13.54 7.72 14.19
N TRP A 44 -12.88 6.66 13.71
CA TRP A 44 -12.16 6.65 12.44
C TRP A 44 -13.04 7.14 11.29
N ARG A 45 -14.22 6.56 11.15
CA ARG A 45 -15.17 6.88 10.08
C ARG A 45 -15.66 8.32 10.17
N GLU A 46 -15.97 8.81 11.35
CA GLU A 46 -16.42 10.18 11.61
C GLU A 46 -15.35 11.19 11.20
N VAL A 47 -14.10 10.99 11.63
CA VAL A 47 -12.97 11.88 11.31
C VAL A 47 -12.68 11.87 9.81
N VAL A 48 -12.57 10.70 9.18
CA VAL A 48 -12.32 10.61 7.73
C VAL A 48 -13.44 11.28 6.93
N THR A 49 -14.71 11.11 7.36
CA THR A 49 -15.85 11.74 6.71
C THR A 49 -15.79 13.26 6.85
N SER A 50 -15.41 13.79 8.02
CA SER A 50 -15.32 15.24 8.21
C SER A 50 -14.26 15.89 7.31
N ILE A 51 -13.12 15.21 7.11
CA ILE A 51 -12.03 15.70 6.26
C ILE A 51 -12.41 15.70 4.77
N SER A 52 -13.31 14.83 4.35
CA SER A 52 -13.71 14.76 2.93
C SER A 52 -14.26 16.10 2.38
N GLY A 53 -14.79 16.96 3.26
CA GLY A 53 -15.23 18.29 2.89
C GLY A 53 -14.13 19.22 2.35
N ASP A 54 -12.88 18.97 2.72
CA ASP A 54 -11.71 19.70 2.24
C ASP A 54 -11.25 19.22 0.84
N TYR A 55 -11.79 18.09 0.35
CA TYR A 55 -11.38 17.41 -0.89
C TYR A 55 -12.57 17.13 -1.82
N PRO A 56 -13.24 18.16 -2.35
CA PRO A 56 -14.49 18.01 -3.12
C PRO A 56 -14.34 17.20 -4.41
N ASP A 57 -13.13 17.08 -4.93
CA ASP A 57 -12.83 16.32 -6.16
C ASP A 57 -12.47 14.84 -5.90
N VAL A 58 -12.49 14.39 -4.64
CA VAL A 58 -12.22 13.01 -4.27
C VAL A 58 -13.48 12.31 -3.82
N GLU A 59 -13.84 11.24 -4.50
CA GLU A 59 -14.95 10.37 -4.12
C GLU A 59 -14.54 9.52 -2.91
N LEU A 60 -15.16 9.77 -1.74
CA LEU A 60 -14.98 8.97 -0.54
C LEU A 60 -16.02 7.84 -0.48
N SER A 61 -15.55 6.64 -0.25
CA SER A 61 -16.38 5.48 0.10
C SER A 61 -15.92 4.84 1.40
N HIS A 62 -16.83 4.14 2.09
CA HIS A 62 -16.49 3.37 3.30
C HIS A 62 -16.78 1.89 3.08
N MET A 63 -15.90 1.04 3.57
CA MET A 63 -16.06 -0.41 3.49
C MET A 63 -15.63 -1.07 4.79
N TYR A 64 -16.38 -2.09 5.23
CA TYR A 64 -15.92 -2.93 6.34
C TYR A 64 -14.77 -3.82 5.89
N VAL A 65 -13.82 -4.05 6.79
CA VAL A 65 -12.56 -4.75 6.48
C VAL A 65 -12.75 -6.16 5.92
N ASP A 66 -13.75 -6.88 6.42
CA ASP A 66 -14.10 -8.22 5.93
C ASP A 66 -14.59 -8.18 4.46
N ASN A 67 -15.41 -7.20 4.12
CA ASN A 67 -15.80 -6.98 2.73
C ASN A 67 -14.64 -6.50 1.87
N ALA A 68 -13.79 -5.60 2.38
CA ALA A 68 -12.60 -5.12 1.66
C ALA A 68 -11.66 -6.28 1.30
N ALA A 69 -11.43 -7.23 2.22
CA ALA A 69 -10.64 -8.42 1.95
C ALA A 69 -11.22 -9.26 0.80
N MET A 70 -12.54 -9.50 0.80
CA MET A 70 -13.22 -10.20 -0.30
C MET A 70 -13.11 -9.44 -1.62
N GLN A 71 -13.32 -8.12 -1.60
CA GLN A 71 -13.31 -7.29 -2.80
C GLN A 71 -11.91 -7.13 -3.39
N LEU A 72 -10.86 -7.13 -2.58
CA LEU A 72 -9.48 -7.16 -3.06
C LEU A 72 -9.23 -8.39 -3.94
N VAL A 73 -9.70 -9.56 -3.52
CA VAL A 73 -9.55 -10.80 -4.31
C VAL A 73 -10.47 -10.80 -5.53
N ARG A 74 -11.74 -10.38 -5.37
CA ARG A 74 -12.77 -10.47 -6.40
C ARG A 74 -12.62 -9.42 -7.50
N ALA A 75 -12.36 -8.17 -7.12
CA ALA A 75 -12.40 -7.01 -8.02
C ALA A 75 -11.38 -5.94 -7.59
N PRO A 76 -10.07 -6.24 -7.57
CA PRO A 76 -9.05 -5.31 -7.05
C PRO A 76 -9.01 -3.98 -7.80
N LYS A 77 -9.36 -3.95 -9.08
CA LYS A 77 -9.35 -2.74 -9.93
C LYS A 77 -10.38 -1.68 -9.54
N GLN A 78 -11.34 -2.00 -8.65
CA GLN A 78 -12.26 -1.00 -8.12
C GLN A 78 -11.58 -0.01 -7.17
N PHE A 79 -10.50 -0.43 -6.52
CA PHE A 79 -9.75 0.41 -5.62
C PHE A 79 -8.75 1.30 -6.37
N ASP A 80 -8.59 2.51 -5.89
CA ASP A 80 -7.53 3.44 -6.31
C ASP A 80 -6.59 3.71 -5.12
N VAL A 81 -7.12 4.27 -4.03
CA VAL A 81 -6.45 4.44 -2.75
C VAL A 81 -7.31 3.83 -1.66
N ILE A 82 -6.69 3.09 -0.76
CA ILE A 82 -7.31 2.57 0.47
C ILE A 82 -6.63 3.25 1.65
N VAL A 83 -7.40 3.80 2.58
CA VAL A 83 -6.92 4.27 3.88
C VAL A 83 -7.54 3.43 4.98
N THR A 84 -6.71 2.98 5.93
CA THR A 84 -7.17 2.12 7.02
C THR A 84 -6.20 2.19 8.21
N GLY A 85 -6.63 1.72 9.37
CA GLY A 85 -5.79 1.59 10.55
C GLY A 85 -4.69 0.54 10.38
N ASN A 86 -3.67 0.60 11.23
CA ASN A 86 -2.47 -0.23 11.15
C ASN A 86 -2.78 -1.73 11.03
N MET A 87 -3.54 -2.29 11.97
CA MET A 87 -3.82 -3.73 12.02
C MET A 87 -4.55 -4.23 10.77
N PHE A 88 -5.55 -3.49 10.30
CA PHE A 88 -6.29 -3.87 9.09
C PHE A 88 -5.46 -3.64 7.84
N GLY A 89 -4.64 -2.58 7.83
CA GLY A 89 -3.74 -2.27 6.72
C GLY A 89 -2.69 -3.35 6.51
N ASP A 90 -2.10 -3.85 7.59
CA ASP A 90 -1.13 -4.94 7.59
C ASP A 90 -1.73 -6.21 6.93
N ILE A 91 -2.91 -6.62 7.39
CA ILE A 91 -3.59 -7.80 6.82
C ILE A 91 -3.99 -7.59 5.36
N LEU A 92 -4.56 -6.42 5.03
CA LEU A 92 -5.04 -6.16 3.67
C LEU A 92 -3.91 -5.94 2.67
N SER A 93 -2.76 -5.39 3.10
CA SER A 93 -1.60 -5.23 2.22
C SER A 93 -1.00 -6.58 1.82
N ASP A 94 -0.97 -7.55 2.73
CA ASP A 94 -0.53 -8.91 2.42
C ASP A 94 -1.48 -9.61 1.44
N VAL A 95 -2.79 -9.46 1.62
CA VAL A 95 -3.78 -9.95 0.65
C VAL A 95 -3.56 -9.28 -0.71
N ALA A 96 -3.35 -7.96 -0.73
CA ALA A 96 -3.12 -7.22 -1.97
C ALA A 96 -1.79 -7.60 -2.64
N ALA A 97 -0.76 -7.94 -1.86
CA ALA A 97 0.52 -8.41 -2.35
C ALA A 97 0.38 -9.64 -3.26
N MET A 98 -0.48 -10.56 -2.89
CA MET A 98 -0.72 -11.78 -3.66
C MET A 98 -1.35 -11.50 -5.03
N LEU A 99 -1.97 -10.34 -5.24
CA LEU A 99 -2.49 -9.93 -6.56
C LEU A 99 -1.39 -9.61 -7.57
N THR A 100 -0.20 -9.27 -7.10
CA THR A 100 0.99 -9.05 -7.95
C THR A 100 1.79 -10.32 -8.21
N GLY A 101 1.42 -11.41 -7.55
CA GLY A 101 2.06 -12.72 -7.66
C GLY A 101 3.19 -12.96 -6.68
N SER A 102 3.73 -11.95 -6.01
CA SER A 102 4.81 -12.10 -5.03
C SER A 102 4.92 -10.91 -4.09
N LEU A 103 5.23 -11.17 -2.82
CA LEU A 103 5.65 -10.16 -1.84
C LEU A 103 6.93 -9.42 -2.29
N GLY A 104 7.78 -10.06 -3.10
CA GLY A 104 8.99 -9.48 -3.67
C GLY A 104 8.76 -8.33 -4.67
N MET A 105 7.50 -8.00 -4.95
CA MET A 105 7.11 -6.92 -5.85
C MET A 105 6.69 -5.64 -5.14
N LEU A 106 6.47 -5.66 -3.81
CA LEU A 106 5.83 -4.56 -3.11
C LEU A 106 6.80 -3.74 -2.26
N PRO A 107 7.00 -2.46 -2.60
CA PRO A 107 7.70 -1.49 -1.75
C PRO A 107 6.78 -0.97 -0.65
N SER A 108 7.39 -0.49 0.43
CA SER A 108 6.71 0.18 1.52
C SER A 108 7.46 1.43 1.98
N ALA A 109 6.73 2.38 2.54
CA ALA A 109 7.28 3.60 3.12
C ALA A 109 6.55 3.95 4.42
N SER A 110 7.30 4.20 5.48
CA SER A 110 6.81 4.78 6.73
C SER A 110 7.27 6.22 6.80
N LEU A 111 6.35 7.17 6.62
CA LEU A 111 6.66 8.58 6.49
C LEU A 111 6.40 9.33 7.80
N SER A 112 7.32 10.22 8.18
CA SER A 112 7.11 11.17 9.27
C SER A 112 6.48 12.48 8.77
N ALA A 113 5.95 13.28 9.70
CA ALA A 113 5.42 14.60 9.39
C ALA A 113 6.48 15.58 8.85
N SER A 114 7.78 15.31 9.10
CA SER A 114 8.89 16.16 8.64
C SER A 114 9.41 15.80 7.23
N GLY A 115 8.81 14.82 6.56
CA GLY A 115 9.25 14.36 5.23
C GLY A 115 10.35 13.30 5.26
N SER A 116 10.93 12.99 6.42
CA SER A 116 11.83 11.83 6.57
C SER A 116 11.02 10.55 6.55
N GLY A 117 11.59 9.47 6.02
CA GLY A 117 10.90 8.19 5.96
C GLY A 117 11.84 6.99 6.07
N MET A 118 11.28 5.86 6.44
CA MET A 118 11.90 4.55 6.31
C MET A 118 11.29 3.86 5.10
N TYR A 119 12.15 3.31 4.26
CA TYR A 119 11.76 2.68 2.99
C TYR A 119 12.28 1.26 2.96
N GLU A 120 11.38 0.32 2.85
CA GLU A 120 11.71 -1.10 2.90
C GLU A 120 10.73 -1.92 2.05
N PRO A 121 11.10 -3.12 1.60
CA PRO A 121 10.13 -4.04 1.02
C PRO A 121 9.12 -4.49 2.08
N VAL A 122 7.92 -4.85 1.67
CA VAL A 122 6.88 -5.40 2.57
C VAL A 122 7.32 -6.74 3.16
N HIS A 123 8.05 -7.55 2.39
CA HIS A 123 8.52 -8.87 2.83
C HIS A 123 9.63 -8.80 3.89
N GLY A 124 9.78 -9.88 4.68
CA GLY A 124 10.86 -10.09 5.63
C GLY A 124 12.19 -10.48 4.99
N THR A 125 13.10 -11.01 5.80
CA THR A 125 14.50 -11.31 5.43
C THR A 125 14.70 -12.64 4.71
N ALA A 126 13.70 -13.53 4.68
CA ALA A 126 13.74 -14.86 4.05
C ALA A 126 15.06 -15.62 4.29
N PRO A 127 15.42 -15.94 5.54
CA PRO A 127 16.73 -16.50 5.89
C PRO A 127 16.99 -17.88 5.26
N ASP A 128 15.94 -18.59 4.91
CA ASP A 128 15.97 -19.90 4.25
C ASP A 128 16.53 -19.88 2.82
N ILE A 129 16.46 -18.73 2.13
CA ILE A 129 17.02 -18.55 0.78
C ILE A 129 18.20 -17.58 0.75
N ALA A 130 18.68 -17.13 1.90
CA ALA A 130 19.83 -16.23 1.99
C ALA A 130 21.09 -16.87 1.35
N GLY A 131 21.81 -16.08 0.53
CA GLY A 131 23.03 -16.53 -0.16
C GLY A 131 22.80 -17.47 -1.35
N GLN A 132 21.55 -17.68 -1.78
CA GLN A 132 21.22 -18.60 -2.89
C GLN A 132 20.89 -17.86 -4.20
N ASP A 133 20.98 -16.53 -4.24
CA ASP A 133 20.66 -15.67 -5.38
C ASP A 133 19.24 -15.92 -5.98
N LYS A 134 18.29 -16.23 -5.10
CA LYS A 134 16.89 -16.54 -5.46
C LYS A 134 15.92 -15.41 -5.17
N ALA A 135 16.26 -14.52 -4.22
CA ALA A 135 15.35 -13.48 -3.77
C ALA A 135 15.05 -12.49 -4.90
N ASN A 136 13.77 -12.10 -5.01
CA ASN A 136 13.34 -11.04 -5.92
C ASN A 136 13.77 -9.66 -5.36
N PRO A 137 14.63 -8.89 -6.04
CA PRO A 137 15.12 -7.61 -5.53
C PRO A 137 14.19 -6.44 -5.84
N LEU A 138 13.10 -6.64 -6.59
CA LEU A 138 12.31 -5.55 -7.16
C LEU A 138 11.62 -4.70 -6.10
N ALA A 139 11.12 -5.29 -5.01
CA ALA A 139 10.52 -4.54 -3.92
C ALA A 139 11.52 -3.57 -3.28
N THR A 140 12.76 -4.00 -3.04
CA THR A 140 13.83 -3.14 -2.51
C THR A 140 14.20 -2.02 -3.49
N ILE A 141 14.31 -2.33 -4.77
CA ILE A 141 14.61 -1.34 -5.82
C ILE A 141 13.48 -0.30 -5.91
N LEU A 142 12.22 -0.74 -5.88
CA LEU A 142 11.06 0.16 -5.88
C LEU A 142 10.98 1.00 -4.60
N SER A 143 11.42 0.46 -3.44
CA SER A 143 11.52 1.25 -2.20
C SER A 143 12.53 2.40 -2.32
N VAL A 144 13.63 2.22 -3.07
CA VAL A 144 14.55 3.32 -3.41
C VAL A 144 13.86 4.36 -4.31
N GLY A 145 13.00 3.93 -5.24
CA GLY A 145 12.17 4.83 -6.03
C GLY A 145 11.24 5.69 -5.14
N MET A 146 10.62 5.07 -4.11
CA MET A 146 9.81 5.81 -3.13
C MET A 146 10.65 6.80 -2.31
N LEU A 147 11.87 6.45 -1.89
CA LEU A 147 12.81 7.35 -1.21
C LEU A 147 13.09 8.59 -2.07
N PHE A 148 13.40 8.42 -3.35
CA PHE A 148 13.60 9.55 -4.28
C PHE A 148 12.37 10.44 -4.36
N ARG A 149 11.17 9.85 -4.45
CA ARG A 149 9.92 10.59 -4.62
C ARG A 149 9.46 11.34 -3.39
N TYR A 150 9.54 10.70 -2.20
CA TYR A 150 8.89 11.23 -1.00
C TYR A 150 9.83 11.97 -0.04
N SER A 151 11.12 11.59 0.04
CA SER A 151 12.07 12.24 0.96
C SER A 151 13.09 13.15 0.28
N LEU A 152 13.48 12.83 -0.96
CA LEU A 152 14.53 13.56 -1.65
C LEU A 152 14.02 14.54 -2.71
N ASP A 153 12.71 14.59 -2.94
CA ASP A 153 12.06 15.44 -3.96
C ASP A 153 12.71 15.30 -5.36
N MET A 154 13.02 14.05 -5.73
CA MET A 154 13.65 13.69 -7.00
C MET A 154 12.71 12.85 -7.87
N PRO A 155 11.59 13.40 -8.37
CA PRO A 155 10.57 12.62 -9.09
C PRO A 155 11.10 11.98 -10.37
N GLU A 156 11.99 12.64 -11.11
CA GLU A 156 12.59 12.07 -12.32
C GLU A 156 13.43 10.83 -12.03
N ALA A 157 14.17 10.82 -10.92
CA ALA A 157 14.93 9.65 -10.48
C ALA A 157 14.00 8.49 -10.10
N ALA A 158 12.91 8.78 -9.39
CA ALA A 158 11.89 7.80 -9.07
C ALA A 158 11.25 7.20 -10.33
N ASP A 159 10.86 8.03 -11.29
CA ASP A 159 10.28 7.60 -12.57
C ASP A 159 11.27 6.76 -13.41
N ASN A 160 12.56 7.02 -13.30
CA ASN A 160 13.60 6.19 -13.95
C ASN A 160 13.65 4.79 -13.33
N VAL A 161 13.55 4.68 -12.00
CA VAL A 161 13.48 3.38 -11.31
C VAL A 161 12.24 2.61 -11.77
N ASP A 162 11.06 3.24 -11.73
CA ASP A 162 9.81 2.61 -12.13
C ASP A 162 9.85 2.11 -13.58
N ARG A 163 10.37 2.93 -14.51
CA ARG A 163 10.54 2.55 -15.92
C ARG A 163 11.54 1.42 -16.10
N ALA A 164 12.63 1.42 -15.35
CA ALA A 164 13.64 0.35 -15.44
C ALA A 164 13.07 -0.99 -15.00
N VAL A 165 12.32 -1.01 -13.88
CA VAL A 165 11.64 -2.22 -13.41
C VAL A 165 10.61 -2.69 -14.42
N ALA A 166 9.75 -1.80 -14.93
CA ALA A 166 8.75 -2.14 -15.94
C ALA A 166 9.41 -2.73 -17.20
N LYS A 167 10.56 -2.16 -17.63
CA LYS A 167 11.30 -2.66 -18.81
C LYS A 167 11.87 -4.05 -18.57
N VAL A 168 12.53 -4.31 -17.45
CA VAL A 168 13.08 -5.64 -17.09
C VAL A 168 11.98 -6.70 -17.12
N LEU A 169 10.82 -6.37 -16.58
CA LEU A 169 9.65 -7.26 -16.61
C LEU A 169 9.10 -7.45 -18.05
N ALA A 170 9.06 -6.40 -18.86
CA ALA A 170 8.62 -6.48 -20.26
C ALA A 170 9.60 -7.31 -21.11
N ASP A 171 10.90 -7.23 -20.83
CA ASP A 171 11.94 -8.00 -21.50
C ASP A 171 11.93 -9.52 -21.11
N GLY A 172 11.01 -9.92 -20.20
CA GLY A 172 10.82 -11.32 -19.84
C GLY A 172 11.66 -11.82 -18.65
N HIS A 173 12.48 -10.95 -18.03
CA HIS A 173 13.25 -11.36 -16.85
C HIS A 173 12.34 -11.57 -15.64
N ARG A 174 12.50 -12.72 -14.99
CA ARG A 174 11.69 -13.16 -13.84
C ARG A 174 12.56 -13.88 -12.83
N THR A 175 12.30 -13.63 -11.55
CA THR A 175 12.70 -14.52 -10.46
C THR A 175 11.67 -15.65 -10.32
N ALA A 176 12.01 -16.74 -9.63
CA ALA A 176 11.17 -17.91 -9.54
C ALA A 176 9.77 -17.65 -8.96
N ASP A 177 9.67 -16.66 -8.03
CA ASP A 177 8.42 -16.29 -7.37
C ASP A 177 7.39 -15.61 -8.30
N ILE A 178 7.83 -15.05 -9.43
CA ILE A 178 6.98 -14.38 -10.44
C ILE A 178 7.09 -15.01 -11.82
N ALA A 179 7.79 -16.13 -11.96
CA ALA A 179 7.96 -16.81 -13.25
C ALA A 179 6.66 -17.47 -13.74
N GLY A 180 5.68 -17.68 -12.84
CA GLY A 180 4.53 -18.54 -13.09
C GLY A 180 4.93 -20.01 -13.08
N ASP A 181 3.98 -20.91 -12.92
CA ASP A 181 4.22 -22.33 -13.20
C ASP A 181 4.51 -22.44 -14.70
N ALA A 182 5.77 -22.66 -15.06
CA ALA A 182 6.07 -23.21 -16.38
C ALA A 182 5.32 -24.54 -16.41
N GLN A 183 4.17 -24.59 -17.09
CA GLN A 183 3.59 -25.85 -17.49
C GLN A 183 4.65 -26.49 -18.38
N ASP A 184 5.26 -27.55 -17.84
CA ASP A 184 6.06 -28.47 -18.64
C ASP A 184 5.12 -29.01 -19.74
N ASP A 185 5.23 -28.46 -20.96
CA ASP A 185 4.72 -29.05 -22.18
C ASP A 185 5.73 -30.06 -22.75
#